data_694124477c2f47b3a23a63c8e4f08432
#
_entry.id   694124477c2f47b3a23a63c8e4f08432
#
_cell.length_a   1.000
_cell.length_b   1.000
_cell.length_c   1.000
_cell.angle_alpha   90.00
_cell.angle_beta   90.00
_cell.angle_gamma   90.00
#
_symmetry.space_group_name_H-M   'P 1'
#
loop_
_entity.id
_entity.type
_entity.pdbx_description
1 polymer ?
#
loop_
_entity_poly.entity_id
_entity_poly.type
_entity_poly.pdbx_seq_one_letter_code
_entity_poly.pdbx_strand_id
1 'polypeptide(L)'
;MAKRFPLSVLTPERVFYNGEATSVIVESIGGRLGVLADHVPMVTALTVGELVIRTADDTTRIAFHSEGFMEVTREGVYIFCQTCEWPEEIDLNRAEQAQQRAQQRLQSAGDPSFMSKSHIALVRAVKRIQVKRESINDK
;
A
#
# COMPACT_ATOMS: atom_id res chain seq x y z
N MET A 1 -18.21 -3.77 -20.19
CA MET A 1 -17.83 -4.09 -18.80
C MET A 1 -16.34 -4.41 -18.72
N ALA A 2 -15.70 -3.91 -17.68
CA ALA A 2 -14.30 -4.22 -17.47
C ALA A 2 -14.13 -5.71 -17.14
N LYS A 3 -13.09 -6.31 -17.69
CA LYS A 3 -12.77 -7.70 -17.44
C LYS A 3 -12.21 -7.87 -16.02
N ARG A 4 -12.53 -8.97 -15.38
CA ARG A 4 -12.16 -9.25 -13.97
C ARG A 4 -10.97 -10.19 -13.90
N PHE A 5 -10.25 -10.11 -12.79
CA PHE A 5 -9.18 -11.05 -12.47
C PHE A 5 -9.19 -11.33 -10.98
N PRO A 6 -8.75 -12.54 -10.57
CA PRO A 6 -8.58 -12.83 -9.14
C PRO A 6 -7.46 -11.99 -8.56
N LEU A 7 -7.70 -11.41 -7.38
CA LEU A 7 -6.72 -10.62 -6.66
C LEU A 7 -6.63 -11.12 -5.22
N SER A 8 -5.41 -11.42 -4.79
CA SER A 8 -5.13 -11.78 -3.40
C SER A 8 -4.08 -10.83 -2.84
N VAL A 9 -4.37 -10.24 -1.69
CA VAL A 9 -3.42 -9.40 -0.96
C VAL A 9 -3.18 -10.05 0.38
N LEU A 10 -1.93 -10.42 0.63
CA LEU A 10 -1.53 -11.24 1.76
C LEU A 10 -0.46 -10.53 2.58
N THR A 11 -0.57 -10.70 3.91
CA THR A 11 0.48 -10.32 4.86
C THR A 11 0.84 -11.55 5.68
N PRO A 12 1.96 -11.52 6.44
CA PRO A 12 2.28 -12.65 7.31
C PRO A 12 1.20 -12.97 8.34
N GLU A 13 0.37 -12.00 8.69
CA GLU A 13 -0.62 -12.15 9.75
C GLU A 13 -2.00 -12.55 9.24
N ARG A 14 -2.34 -12.20 7.98
CA ARG A 14 -3.71 -12.41 7.51
C ARG A 14 -3.83 -12.34 5.99
N VAL A 15 -4.95 -12.85 5.50
CA VAL A 15 -5.41 -12.55 4.15
C VAL A 15 -6.10 -11.19 4.22
N PHE A 16 -5.48 -10.18 3.65
CA PHE A 16 -5.99 -8.82 3.71
C PHE A 16 -7.18 -8.61 2.75
N TYR A 17 -7.04 -9.12 1.54
CA TYR A 17 -8.08 -9.07 0.51
C TYR A 17 -8.01 -10.35 -0.32
N ASN A 18 -9.16 -10.90 -0.65
CA ASN A 18 -9.26 -12.06 -1.55
C ASN A 18 -10.58 -11.97 -2.30
N GLY A 19 -10.52 -11.66 -3.59
CA GLY A 19 -11.71 -11.50 -4.40
C GLY A 19 -11.36 -11.13 -5.82
N GLU A 20 -12.36 -10.80 -6.61
CA GLU A 20 -12.17 -10.34 -7.98
C GLU A 20 -12.03 -8.83 -8.04
N ALA A 21 -11.21 -8.35 -8.96
CA ALA A 21 -10.99 -6.94 -9.20
C ALA A 21 -11.00 -6.67 -10.69
N THR A 22 -11.26 -5.42 -11.06
CA THR A 22 -11.13 -4.94 -12.43
C THR A 22 -9.84 -4.15 -12.63
N SER A 23 -9.29 -3.61 -11.55
CA SER A 23 -7.97 -2.99 -11.58
C SER A 23 -7.36 -2.97 -10.17
N VAL A 24 -6.05 -2.90 -10.10
CA VAL A 24 -5.32 -2.68 -8.86
C VAL A 24 -4.16 -1.73 -9.16
N ILE A 25 -3.94 -0.77 -8.26
CA ILE A 25 -2.82 0.17 -8.34
C ILE A 25 -2.00 0.03 -7.07
N VAL A 26 -0.69 -0.04 -7.23
CA VAL A 26 0.26 -0.16 -6.12
C VAL A 26 1.40 0.83 -6.32
N GLU A 27 2.21 1.03 -5.27
CA GLU A 27 3.44 1.79 -5.36
C GLU A 27 4.61 0.84 -5.52
N SER A 28 5.16 0.77 -6.73
CA SER A 28 6.33 -0.06 -6.99
C SER A 28 7.60 0.76 -6.78
N ILE A 29 8.75 0.11 -6.76
CA ILE A 29 10.04 0.79 -6.66
C ILE A 29 10.30 1.72 -7.86
N GLY A 30 9.63 1.49 -8.98
CA GLY A 30 9.71 2.34 -10.16
C GLY A 30 8.62 3.40 -10.24
N GLY A 31 7.73 3.49 -9.26
CA GLY A 31 6.62 4.41 -9.23
C GLY A 31 5.26 3.71 -9.16
N ARG A 32 4.21 4.48 -9.34
CA ARG A 32 2.84 3.93 -9.34
C ARG A 32 2.65 2.97 -10.51
N LEU A 33 2.08 1.82 -10.23
CA LEU A 33 1.87 0.77 -11.22
C LEU A 33 0.43 0.28 -11.16
N GLY A 34 -0.27 0.35 -12.28
CA GLY A 34 -1.63 -0.16 -12.41
C GLY A 34 -1.65 -1.47 -13.19
N VAL A 35 -2.49 -2.41 -12.75
CA VAL A 35 -2.66 -3.71 -13.38
C VAL A 35 -4.13 -3.90 -13.73
N LEU A 36 -4.39 -4.22 -14.97
CA LEU A 36 -5.70 -4.60 -15.49
C LEU A 36 -5.69 -6.09 -15.84
N ALA A 37 -6.87 -6.64 -16.16
CA ALA A 37 -6.97 -8.03 -16.62
C ALA A 37 -6.10 -8.24 -17.87
N ASP A 38 -5.55 -9.45 -17.99
CA ASP A 38 -4.68 -9.85 -19.11
C ASP A 38 -3.33 -9.10 -19.15
N HIS A 39 -2.94 -8.51 -18.04
CA HIS A 39 -1.59 -7.92 -17.92
C HIS A 39 -0.53 -9.01 -18.10
N VAL A 40 0.56 -8.67 -18.77
CA VAL A 40 1.66 -9.64 -18.95
C VAL A 40 2.20 -10.10 -17.60
N PRO A 41 2.55 -11.40 -17.49
CA PRO A 41 3.12 -11.91 -16.24
C PRO A 41 4.39 -11.15 -15.86
N MET A 42 4.49 -10.83 -14.57
CA MET A 42 5.65 -10.11 -14.04
C MET A 42 5.73 -10.26 -12.53
N VAL A 43 6.91 -9.99 -11.99
CA VAL A 43 7.13 -9.82 -10.55
C VAL A 43 7.79 -8.47 -10.36
N THR A 44 7.30 -7.69 -9.41
CA THR A 44 7.89 -6.38 -9.10
C THR A 44 7.96 -6.17 -7.59
N ALA A 45 8.98 -5.46 -7.16
CA ALA A 45 9.12 -5.05 -5.76
C ALA A 45 8.23 -3.84 -5.48
N LEU A 46 7.65 -3.81 -4.29
CA LEU A 46 6.79 -2.72 -3.84
C LEU A 46 7.47 -1.94 -2.73
N THR A 47 7.29 -0.64 -2.76
CA THR A 47 7.66 0.25 -1.66
C THR A 47 6.41 0.64 -0.88
N VAL A 48 6.54 1.54 0.08
CA VAL A 48 5.42 2.01 0.88
C VAL A 48 4.50 2.90 0.05
N GLY A 49 3.22 2.63 0.08
CA GLY A 49 2.30 3.43 -0.70
C GLY A 49 0.83 3.13 -0.48
N GLU A 50 0.06 3.59 -1.42
CA GLU A 50 -1.38 3.44 -1.45
C GLU A 50 -1.76 2.28 -2.38
N LEU A 51 -2.60 1.40 -1.86
CA LEU A 51 -3.20 0.30 -2.63
C LEU A 51 -4.59 0.74 -3.04
N VAL A 52 -4.88 0.74 -4.33
CA VAL A 52 -6.20 1.10 -4.84
C VAL A 52 -6.77 -0.11 -5.57
N ILE A 53 -7.87 -0.64 -5.08
CA ILE A 53 -8.57 -1.79 -5.65
C ILE A 53 -9.90 -1.33 -6.21
N ARG A 54 -10.10 -1.59 -7.49
CA ARG A 54 -11.44 -1.45 -8.08
C ARG A 54 -12.07 -2.83 -8.10
N THR A 55 -13.10 -3.01 -7.30
CA THR A 55 -13.74 -4.31 -7.12
C THR A 55 -14.65 -4.66 -8.28
N ALA A 56 -15.10 -5.92 -8.32
CA ALA A 56 -15.96 -6.42 -9.40
C ALA A 56 -17.30 -5.70 -9.47
N ASP A 57 -17.79 -5.15 -8.36
CA ASP A 57 -19.04 -4.37 -8.30
C ASP A 57 -18.82 -2.87 -8.55
N ASP A 58 -17.67 -2.51 -9.09
CA ASP A 58 -17.31 -1.13 -9.47
C ASP A 58 -17.10 -0.19 -8.27
N THR A 59 -16.83 -0.74 -7.10
CA THR A 59 -16.48 0.02 -5.90
C THR A 59 -14.97 0.20 -5.83
N THR A 60 -14.51 1.39 -5.46
CA THR A 60 -13.09 1.65 -5.25
C THR A 60 -12.77 1.56 -3.76
N ARG A 61 -11.77 0.76 -3.41
CA ARG A 61 -11.28 0.62 -2.05
C ARG A 61 -9.82 1.04 -2.00
N ILE A 62 -9.48 1.84 -1.00
CA ILE A 62 -8.13 2.37 -0.80
C ILE A 62 -7.58 1.80 0.49
N ALA A 63 -6.28 1.46 0.49
CA ALA A 63 -5.60 0.93 1.67
C ALA A 63 -4.15 1.40 1.69
N PHE A 64 -3.52 1.24 2.85
CA PHE A 64 -2.09 1.42 3.01
C PHE A 64 -1.39 0.08 2.77
N HIS A 65 -0.27 0.07 2.02
CA HIS A 65 0.61 -1.09 1.94
C HIS A 65 2.05 -0.70 2.21
N SER A 66 2.75 -1.58 2.89
CA SER A 66 4.19 -1.45 3.14
C SER A 66 4.99 -2.11 2.02
N GLU A 67 6.29 -2.29 2.25
CA GLU A 67 7.18 -2.97 1.31
C GLU A 67 6.76 -4.43 1.11
N GLY A 68 6.97 -4.92 -0.09
CA GLY A 68 6.66 -6.29 -0.45
C GLY A 68 6.93 -6.54 -1.92
N PHE A 69 6.13 -7.41 -2.51
CA PHE A 69 6.21 -7.65 -3.94
C PHE A 69 4.85 -8.02 -4.50
N MET A 70 4.71 -7.85 -5.80
CA MET A 70 3.51 -8.22 -6.53
C MET A 70 3.89 -9.18 -7.64
N GLU A 71 3.11 -10.25 -7.77
CA GLU A 71 3.24 -11.21 -8.84
C GLU A 71 1.99 -11.19 -9.70
N VAL A 72 2.15 -10.95 -11.00
CA VAL A 72 1.08 -11.04 -11.98
C VAL A 72 1.27 -12.34 -12.74
N THR A 73 0.27 -13.21 -12.70
CA THR A 73 0.25 -14.49 -13.42
C THR A 73 -0.94 -14.50 -14.36
N ARG A 74 -1.02 -15.54 -15.16
CA ARG A 74 -2.20 -15.75 -16.05
C ARG A 74 -3.45 -16.05 -15.23
N GLU A 75 -3.30 -16.62 -14.05
CA GLU A 75 -4.43 -16.98 -13.17
C GLU A 75 -4.91 -15.83 -12.32
N GLY A 76 -4.07 -14.84 -12.04
CA GLY A 76 -4.46 -13.71 -11.20
C GLY A 76 -3.26 -12.92 -10.70
N VAL A 77 -3.55 -12.02 -9.77
CA VAL A 77 -2.57 -11.11 -9.19
C VAL A 77 -2.43 -11.40 -7.70
N TYR A 78 -1.19 -11.50 -7.23
CA TYR A 78 -0.86 -11.78 -5.84
C TYR A 78 0.03 -10.67 -5.30
N ILE A 79 -0.37 -10.07 -4.19
CA ILE A 79 0.39 -9.00 -3.52
C ILE A 79 0.76 -9.50 -2.14
N PHE A 80 2.05 -9.43 -1.81
CA PHE A 80 2.59 -9.84 -0.52
C PHE A 80 3.30 -8.66 0.10
N CYS A 81 2.80 -8.16 1.24
CA CYS A 81 3.39 -7.04 1.96
C CYS A 81 3.57 -7.39 3.42
N GLN A 82 4.50 -6.72 4.08
CA GLN A 82 4.68 -6.89 5.52
C GLN A 82 3.45 -6.42 6.28
N THR A 83 2.84 -5.32 5.84
CA THR A 83 1.68 -4.73 6.50
C THR A 83 0.75 -4.15 5.45
N CYS A 84 -0.53 -4.41 5.61
CA CYS A 84 -1.60 -3.72 4.88
C CYS A 84 -2.66 -3.29 5.88
N GLU A 85 -3.22 -2.09 5.67
CA GLU A 85 -4.21 -1.54 6.59
C GLU A 85 -5.32 -0.85 5.81
N TRP A 86 -6.57 -1.17 6.17
CA TRP A 86 -7.72 -0.42 5.70
C TRP A 86 -7.75 0.94 6.40
N PRO A 87 -8.37 1.98 5.80
CA PRO A 87 -8.44 3.28 6.47
C PRO A 87 -9.05 3.22 7.87
N GLU A 88 -10.02 2.35 8.08
CA GLU A 88 -10.69 2.18 9.38
C GLU A 88 -9.73 1.67 10.46
N GLU A 89 -8.68 0.97 10.05
CA GLU A 89 -7.68 0.40 10.95
C GLU A 89 -6.57 1.39 11.28
N ILE A 90 -6.48 2.52 10.56
CA ILE A 90 -5.42 3.52 10.76
C ILE A 90 -5.86 4.52 11.81
N ASP A 91 -5.06 4.63 12.87
CA ASP A 91 -5.22 5.63 13.91
C ASP A 91 -4.47 6.90 13.47
N LEU A 92 -5.23 7.92 13.05
CA LEU A 92 -4.67 9.17 12.51
C LEU A 92 -3.77 9.86 13.53
N ASN A 93 -4.21 9.93 14.79
CA ASN A 93 -3.44 10.58 15.85
C ASN A 93 -2.09 9.89 16.06
N ARG A 94 -2.09 8.57 16.10
CA ARG A 94 -0.87 7.77 16.24
C ARG A 94 0.07 7.96 15.05
N ALA A 95 -0.49 8.02 13.84
CA ALA A 95 0.30 8.26 12.62
C ALA A 95 0.93 9.64 12.62
N GLU A 96 0.20 10.67 13.06
CA GLU A 96 0.73 12.03 13.17
C GLU A 96 1.84 12.12 14.21
N GLN A 97 1.70 11.44 15.35
CA GLN A 97 2.74 11.37 16.37
C GLN A 97 4.00 10.66 15.85
N ALA A 98 3.81 9.58 15.09
CA ALA A 98 4.93 8.87 14.47
C ALA A 98 5.65 9.74 13.46
N GLN A 99 4.92 10.54 12.69
CA GLN A 99 5.48 11.51 11.75
C GLN A 99 6.36 12.53 12.48
N GLN A 100 5.85 13.10 13.56
CA GLN A 100 6.59 14.10 14.35
C GLN A 100 7.87 13.51 14.93
N ARG A 101 7.79 12.30 15.50
CA ARG A 101 8.97 11.63 16.06
C ARG A 101 10.04 11.39 15.00
N ALA A 102 9.62 10.92 13.81
CA ALA A 102 10.55 10.64 12.72
C ALA A 102 11.21 11.93 12.22
N GLN A 103 10.45 13.02 12.10
CA GLN A 103 10.98 14.32 11.69
C GLN A 103 12.01 14.84 12.69
N GLN A 104 11.72 14.73 14.00
CA GLN A 104 12.64 15.16 15.05
C GLN A 104 13.94 14.35 15.01
N ARG A 105 13.85 13.05 14.81
CA ARG A 105 15.03 12.19 14.71
C ARG A 105 15.90 12.54 13.51
N LEU A 106 15.30 12.85 12.37
CA LEU A 106 16.02 13.27 11.18
C LEU A 106 16.76 14.59 11.38
N GLN A 107 16.18 15.51 12.15
CA GLN A 107 16.81 16.81 12.45
C GLN A 107 18.00 16.68 13.40
N SER A 108 17.98 15.69 14.29
CA SER A 108 19.03 15.53 15.32
C SER A 108 20.00 14.41 15.01
N ALA A 109 19.87 13.72 13.89
CA ALA A 109 20.63 12.52 13.60
C ALA A 109 22.06 12.81 13.18
N GLY A 110 23.00 12.05 13.76
CA GLY A 110 24.39 12.05 13.34
C GLY A 110 24.83 10.74 12.71
N ASP A 111 24.01 9.66 12.80
CA ASP A 111 24.35 8.33 12.31
C ASP A 111 23.52 8.03 11.04
N PRO A 112 24.17 7.71 9.89
CA PRO A 112 23.46 7.42 8.66
C PRO A 112 22.47 6.27 8.78
N SER A 113 22.75 5.22 9.55
CA SER A 113 21.82 4.11 9.71
C SER A 113 20.57 4.52 10.48
N PHE A 114 20.72 5.40 11.46
CA PHE A 114 19.63 5.97 12.22
C PHE A 114 18.76 6.88 11.35
N MET A 115 19.37 7.69 10.50
CA MET A 115 18.66 8.53 9.54
C MET A 115 17.84 7.69 8.58
N SER A 116 18.38 6.57 8.09
CA SER A 116 17.69 5.68 7.16
C SER A 116 16.42 5.09 7.78
N LYS A 117 16.51 4.59 9.01
CA LYS A 117 15.35 4.05 9.75
C LYS A 117 14.29 5.11 10.00
N SER A 118 14.72 6.31 10.39
CA SER A 118 13.81 7.43 10.65
C SER A 118 13.14 7.90 9.35
N HIS A 119 13.85 7.87 8.23
CA HIS A 119 13.29 8.21 6.93
C HIS A 119 12.20 7.21 6.52
N ILE A 120 12.43 5.91 6.69
CA ILE A 120 11.43 4.87 6.41
C ILE A 120 10.21 5.07 7.29
N ALA A 121 10.41 5.32 8.59
CA ALA A 121 9.31 5.56 9.51
C ALA A 121 8.49 6.79 9.12
N LEU A 122 9.15 7.85 8.65
CA LEU A 122 8.49 9.06 8.19
C LEU A 122 7.62 8.78 6.95
N VAL A 123 8.16 8.07 5.97
CA VAL A 123 7.42 7.74 4.75
C VAL A 123 6.17 6.90 5.08
N ARG A 124 6.30 5.91 5.95
CA ARG A 124 5.16 5.09 6.38
C ARG A 124 4.08 5.93 7.06
N ALA A 125 4.48 6.83 7.96
CA ALA A 125 3.54 7.70 8.66
C ALA A 125 2.82 8.63 7.70
N VAL A 126 3.54 9.25 6.77
CA VAL A 126 2.97 10.15 5.77
C VAL A 126 1.95 9.42 4.89
N LYS A 127 2.28 8.21 4.44
CA LYS A 127 1.37 7.42 3.58
C LYS A 127 0.12 6.97 4.32
N ARG A 128 0.24 6.57 5.60
CA ARG A 128 -0.93 6.24 6.43
C ARG A 128 -1.86 7.43 6.59
N ILE A 129 -1.30 8.60 6.86
CA ILE A 129 -2.07 9.84 7.00
C ILE A 129 -2.80 10.15 5.70
N GLN A 130 -2.11 10.04 4.57
CA GLN A 130 -2.68 10.28 3.25
C GLN A 130 -3.87 9.35 2.97
N VAL A 131 -3.71 8.06 3.21
CA VAL A 131 -4.77 7.05 2.99
C VAL A 131 -5.98 7.36 3.88
N LYS A 132 -5.74 7.66 5.16
CA LYS A 132 -6.82 7.97 6.11
C LYS A 132 -7.59 9.21 5.69
N ARG A 133 -6.89 10.27 5.30
CA ARG A 133 -7.53 11.54 4.90
C ARG A 133 -8.31 11.42 3.61
N GLU A 134 -7.79 10.67 2.63
CA GLU A 134 -8.51 10.42 1.38
C GLU A 134 -9.82 9.69 1.64
N SER A 135 -9.82 8.71 2.53
CA SER A 135 -11.04 7.97 2.86
C SER A 135 -12.10 8.87 3.52
N ILE A 136 -11.68 9.84 4.32
CA ILE A 136 -12.60 10.79 4.94
C ILE A 136 -13.18 11.74 3.89
N ASN A 137 -12.36 12.21 2.95
CA ASN A 137 -12.78 13.16 1.93
C ASN A 137 -13.69 12.55 0.86
N ASP A 138 -13.65 11.23 0.67
CA ASP A 138 -14.47 10.51 -0.31
C ASP A 138 -15.91 10.26 0.18
N LYS A 139 -16.26 10.73 1.36
CA LYS A 139 -17.61 10.54 1.89
C LYS A 139 -18.48 11.78 1.70
#